data_26a49df30c75af16bbf215ea8b85cfc6
#
_entry.id   26a49df30c75af16bbf215ea8b85cfc6
#
_cell.length_a   1.000
_cell.length_b   1.000
_cell.length_c   1.000
_cell.angle_alpha   90.00
_cell.angle_beta   90.00
_cell.angle_gamma   90.00
#
_symmetry.space_group_name_H-M   'P 1'
#
loop_
_entity.id
_entity.type
_entity.pdbx_description
1 polymer ?
#
loop_
_entity_poly.entity_id
_entity_poly.type
_entity_poly.pdbx_seq_one_letter_code
_entity_poly.pdbx_strand_id
1 'polypeptide(L)'
;MRVEDFINQNRDKIVDVHWNETIQQYVKNLSLSKVLLNELRREEYFNLSSNFFENINNDIRNYIESAVNPTYQIAIVGAIKAGKSTLINTLIGDDLASVSVTPETATLTKFRYSKENYVKIKFYTNDEWNKIWENAKKKEATQFLTEYKELNSESVKESLLGKEEQEKKFLNIAELKKEVEKWTSSQSKEHYFVKEIEIGVNTLNLPPQVCLVDTPGLNDIVDYRS
;
A
#
# COMPACT_ATOMS: atom_id res chain seq x y z
N MET A 1 -7.99 -37.63 20.63
CA MET A 1 -6.70 -36.93 20.81
C MET A 1 -6.93 -35.76 21.77
N ARG A 2 -6.15 -35.64 22.85
CA ARG A 2 -6.25 -34.46 23.74
C ARG A 2 -5.61 -33.26 23.05
N VAL A 3 -6.06 -32.05 23.41
CA VAL A 3 -5.53 -30.81 22.85
C VAL A 3 -4.02 -30.69 23.07
N GLU A 4 -3.54 -31.10 24.24
CA GLU A 4 -2.11 -31.12 24.57
C GLU A 4 -1.28 -32.04 23.66
N ASP A 5 -1.80 -33.22 23.35
CA ASP A 5 -1.15 -34.17 22.45
C ASP A 5 -1.03 -33.59 21.04
N PHE A 6 -2.09 -32.90 20.57
CA PHE A 6 -2.12 -32.21 19.29
C PHE A 6 -1.08 -31.08 19.23
N ILE A 7 -1.00 -30.26 20.29
CA ILE A 7 -0.03 -29.17 20.40
C ILE A 7 1.40 -29.73 20.34
N ASN A 8 1.68 -30.77 21.12
CA ASN A 8 3.02 -31.37 21.20
C ASN A 8 3.45 -31.99 19.86
N GLN A 9 2.53 -32.65 19.14
CA GLN A 9 2.82 -33.26 17.83
C GLN A 9 3.06 -32.24 16.73
N ASN A 10 2.61 -31.00 16.89
CA ASN A 10 2.71 -29.95 15.87
C ASN A 10 3.54 -28.75 16.33
N ARG A 11 4.37 -28.93 17.33
CA ARG A 11 5.16 -27.84 17.92
C ARG A 11 6.13 -27.19 16.93
N ASP A 12 6.67 -27.96 16.00
CA ASP A 12 7.56 -27.54 14.93
C ASP A 12 6.87 -26.67 13.85
N LYS A 13 5.53 -26.72 13.81
CA LYS A 13 4.72 -25.91 12.87
C LYS A 13 4.23 -24.59 13.47
N ILE A 14 4.54 -24.32 14.74
CA ILE A 14 4.16 -23.10 15.43
C ILE A 14 5.21 -22.03 15.14
N VAL A 15 4.75 -20.88 14.66
CA VAL A 15 5.61 -19.71 14.48
C VAL A 15 5.91 -19.09 15.83
N ASP A 16 7.19 -18.88 16.12
CA ASP A 16 7.66 -18.27 17.36
C ASP A 16 7.92 -16.77 17.14
N VAL A 17 7.36 -15.94 18.03
CA VAL A 17 7.46 -14.48 17.98
C VAL A 17 7.91 -13.99 19.36
N HIS A 18 9.07 -13.35 19.43
CA HIS A 18 9.74 -13.07 20.71
C HIS A 18 9.45 -11.71 21.33
N TRP A 19 8.71 -10.84 20.69
CA TRP A 19 8.63 -9.44 21.12
C TRP A 19 7.40 -9.08 21.98
N ASN A 20 6.38 -9.91 22.02
CA ASN A 20 5.19 -9.69 22.83
C ASN A 20 4.46 -11.00 23.15
N GLU A 21 4.24 -11.31 24.43
CA GLU A 21 3.61 -12.56 24.87
C GLU A 21 2.18 -12.73 24.36
N THR A 22 1.39 -11.65 24.30
CA THR A 22 0.02 -11.69 23.79
C THR A 22 0.01 -12.02 22.30
N ILE A 23 0.91 -11.42 21.54
CA ILE A 23 1.07 -11.70 20.11
C ILE A 23 1.58 -13.12 19.89
N GLN A 24 2.54 -13.58 20.71
CA GLN A 24 3.00 -14.97 20.67
C GLN A 24 1.84 -15.96 20.84
N GLN A 25 0.98 -15.74 21.84
CA GLN A 25 -0.16 -16.61 22.08
C GLN A 25 -1.16 -16.57 20.92
N TYR A 26 -1.40 -15.39 20.36
CA TYR A 26 -2.26 -15.20 19.20
C TYR A 26 -1.72 -15.94 17.96
N VAL A 27 -0.45 -15.74 17.62
CA VAL A 27 0.21 -16.40 16.48
C VAL A 27 0.26 -17.92 16.67
N LYS A 28 0.51 -18.39 17.90
CA LYS A 28 0.46 -19.81 18.25
C LYS A 28 -0.92 -20.40 17.98
N ASN A 29 -1.97 -19.75 18.43
CA ASN A 29 -3.35 -20.20 18.22
C ASN A 29 -3.72 -20.23 16.73
N LEU A 30 -3.33 -19.21 15.96
CA LEU A 30 -3.54 -19.18 14.50
C LEU A 30 -2.77 -20.29 13.79
N SER A 31 -1.52 -20.55 14.18
CA SER A 31 -0.71 -21.62 13.60
C SER A 31 -1.33 -23.00 13.85
N LEU A 32 -1.81 -23.25 15.07
CA LEU A 32 -2.52 -24.48 15.43
C LEU A 32 -3.86 -24.62 14.68
N SER A 33 -4.60 -23.53 14.55
CA SER A 33 -5.86 -23.51 13.77
C SER A 33 -5.63 -23.88 12.32
N LYS A 34 -4.53 -23.39 11.72
CA LYS A 34 -4.14 -23.76 10.34
C LYS A 34 -3.84 -25.23 10.21
N VAL A 35 -3.11 -25.82 11.18
CA VAL A 35 -2.83 -27.26 11.17
C VAL A 35 -4.13 -28.06 11.30
N LEU A 36 -5.00 -27.68 12.23
CA LEU A 36 -6.30 -28.34 12.42
C LEU A 36 -7.19 -28.29 11.16
N LEU A 37 -7.26 -27.13 10.51
CA LEU A 37 -8.01 -26.97 9.26
C LEU A 37 -7.48 -27.90 8.15
N ASN A 38 -6.17 -28.05 8.05
CA ASN A 38 -5.57 -28.94 7.07
C ASN A 38 -5.87 -30.42 7.35
N GLU A 39 -5.90 -30.82 8.63
CA GLU A 39 -6.30 -32.18 9.02
C GLU A 39 -7.79 -32.43 8.72
N LEU A 40 -8.68 -31.48 9.07
CA LEU A 40 -10.10 -31.58 8.78
C LEU A 40 -10.40 -31.68 7.27
N ARG A 41 -9.62 -30.97 6.44
CA ARG A 41 -9.71 -31.10 4.97
C ARG A 41 -9.37 -32.51 4.48
N ARG A 42 -8.42 -33.19 5.12
CA ARG A 42 -7.98 -34.55 4.74
C ARG A 42 -9.02 -35.63 5.08
N GLU A 43 -9.75 -35.41 6.15
CA GLU A 43 -10.70 -36.41 6.69
C GLU A 43 -12.06 -36.44 5.95
N GLU A 44 -12.26 -35.60 4.92
CA GLU A 44 -13.49 -35.52 4.11
C GLU A 44 -14.81 -35.38 4.91
N TYR A 45 -14.73 -35.07 6.21
CA TYR A 45 -15.91 -34.94 7.09
C TYR A 45 -16.78 -33.73 6.79
N PHE A 46 -16.26 -32.77 6.01
CA PHE A 46 -16.96 -31.54 5.69
C PHE A 46 -17.11 -31.38 4.18
N ASN A 47 -18.35 -31.28 3.73
CA ASN A 47 -18.71 -30.99 2.34
C ASN A 47 -18.50 -29.49 1.99
N LEU A 48 -17.39 -28.92 2.48
CA LEU A 48 -17.01 -27.53 2.23
C LEU A 48 -16.17 -27.44 0.96
N SER A 49 -16.41 -26.40 0.16
CA SER A 49 -15.65 -26.19 -1.07
C SER A 49 -14.15 -26.02 -0.78
N SER A 50 -13.29 -26.50 -1.69
CA SER A 50 -11.84 -26.30 -1.61
C SER A 50 -11.47 -24.81 -1.46
N ASN A 51 -12.20 -23.92 -2.12
CA ASN A 51 -12.02 -22.47 -2.04
C ASN A 51 -12.23 -21.92 -0.63
N PHE A 52 -13.17 -22.48 0.15
CA PHE A 52 -13.40 -22.06 1.54
C PHE A 52 -12.16 -22.31 2.41
N PHE A 53 -11.58 -23.51 2.34
CA PHE A 53 -10.37 -23.85 3.10
C PHE A 53 -9.15 -23.04 2.64
N GLU A 54 -9.03 -22.77 1.34
CA GLU A 54 -7.93 -21.95 0.80
C GLU A 54 -8.02 -20.50 1.26
N ASN A 55 -9.22 -19.91 1.24
CA ASN A 55 -9.43 -18.54 1.71
C ASN A 55 -9.06 -18.41 3.19
N ILE A 56 -9.57 -19.29 4.06
CA ILE A 56 -9.25 -19.25 5.50
C ILE A 56 -7.75 -19.47 5.73
N ASN A 57 -7.11 -20.40 5.03
CA ASN A 57 -5.67 -20.62 5.18
C ASN A 57 -4.86 -19.40 4.73
N ASN A 58 -5.29 -18.70 3.69
CA ASN A 58 -4.65 -17.46 3.23
C ASN A 58 -4.85 -16.32 4.26
N ASP A 59 -6.05 -16.19 4.81
CA ASP A 59 -6.32 -15.20 5.86
C ASP A 59 -5.47 -15.45 7.11
N ILE A 60 -5.41 -16.70 7.58
CA ILE A 60 -4.56 -17.07 8.72
C ILE A 60 -3.09 -16.76 8.42
N ARG A 61 -2.60 -17.07 7.21
CA ARG A 61 -1.24 -16.76 6.80
C ARG A 61 -0.96 -15.27 6.86
N ASN A 62 -1.86 -14.46 6.29
CA ASN A 62 -1.73 -13.01 6.25
C ASN A 62 -1.72 -12.41 7.67
N TYR A 63 -2.56 -12.92 8.58
CA TYR A 63 -2.58 -12.49 9.98
C TYR A 63 -1.30 -12.85 10.72
N ILE A 64 -0.78 -14.08 10.54
CA ILE A 64 0.50 -14.49 11.12
C ILE A 64 1.63 -13.61 10.59
N GLU A 65 1.70 -13.41 9.28
CA GLU A 65 2.74 -12.59 8.65
C GLU A 65 2.71 -11.14 9.14
N SER A 66 1.53 -10.55 9.23
CA SER A 66 1.34 -9.20 9.77
C SER A 66 1.72 -9.08 11.24
N ALA A 67 1.52 -10.13 12.02
CA ALA A 67 1.88 -10.15 13.44
C ALA A 67 3.40 -10.33 13.65
N VAL A 68 4.04 -11.16 12.81
CA VAL A 68 5.50 -11.43 12.88
C VAL A 68 6.31 -10.26 12.30
N ASN A 69 5.81 -9.66 11.22
CA ASN A 69 6.46 -8.54 10.52
C ASN A 69 5.53 -7.32 10.44
N PRO A 70 5.25 -6.66 11.59
CA PRO A 70 4.34 -5.52 11.60
C PRO A 70 4.90 -4.36 10.77
N THR A 71 4.03 -3.74 9.97
CA THR A 71 4.35 -2.48 9.29
C THR A 71 3.63 -1.34 9.98
N TYR A 72 4.37 -0.35 10.45
CA TYR A 72 3.84 0.86 11.08
C TYR A 72 3.75 1.97 10.03
N GLN A 73 2.54 2.45 9.77
CA GLN A 73 2.33 3.59 8.89
C GLN A 73 2.23 4.87 9.72
N ILE A 74 3.10 5.82 9.43
CA ILE A 74 3.11 7.15 10.05
C ILE A 74 2.60 8.13 9.00
N ALA A 75 1.34 8.54 9.11
CA ALA A 75 0.74 9.52 8.23
C ALA A 75 1.16 10.94 8.64
N ILE A 76 1.71 11.71 7.70
CA ILE A 76 2.06 13.10 7.90
C ILE A 76 0.90 13.94 7.40
N VAL A 77 0.16 14.54 8.35
CA VAL A 77 -1.07 15.28 8.09
C VAL A 77 -0.86 16.77 8.38
N GLY A 78 -1.44 17.64 7.57
CA GLY A 78 -1.37 19.09 7.75
C GLY A 78 -1.95 19.84 6.56
N ALA A 79 -2.15 21.14 6.73
CA ALA A 79 -2.64 22.01 5.66
C ALA A 79 -1.66 22.06 4.46
N ILE A 80 -2.16 22.57 3.33
CA ILE A 80 -1.33 22.88 2.16
C ILE A 80 -0.21 23.83 2.60
N LYS A 81 1.01 23.60 2.09
CA LYS A 81 2.21 24.41 2.40
C LYS A 81 2.61 24.41 3.89
N ALA A 82 2.13 23.47 4.70
CA ALA A 82 2.52 23.33 6.09
C ALA A 82 3.92 22.72 6.29
N GLY A 83 4.64 22.40 5.23
CA GLY A 83 6.00 21.82 5.30
C GLY A 83 6.04 20.30 5.38
N LYS A 84 4.94 19.59 5.10
CA LYS A 84 4.88 18.12 5.12
C LYS A 84 5.98 17.48 4.23
N SER A 85 6.00 17.83 2.96
CA SER A 85 6.97 17.31 1.99
C SER A 85 8.41 17.74 2.34
N THR A 86 8.60 18.93 2.90
CA THR A 86 9.91 19.38 3.40
C THR A 86 10.40 18.50 4.55
N LEU A 87 9.52 18.16 5.50
CA LEU A 87 9.85 17.24 6.59
C LEU A 87 10.22 15.86 6.06
N ILE A 88 9.42 15.32 5.13
CA ILE A 88 9.69 14.02 4.50
C ILE A 88 11.02 14.04 3.78
N ASN A 89 11.29 15.05 2.96
CA ASN A 89 12.55 15.21 2.23
C ASN A 89 13.73 15.32 3.17
N THR A 90 13.59 16.01 4.30
CA THR A 90 14.62 16.08 5.33
C THR A 90 14.93 14.71 5.95
N LEU A 91 13.91 13.89 6.21
CA LEU A 91 14.06 12.53 6.74
C LEU A 91 14.69 11.57 5.72
N ILE A 92 14.40 11.75 4.45
CA ILE A 92 14.96 10.96 3.35
C ILE A 92 16.41 11.39 3.06
N GLY A 93 16.72 12.67 3.27
CA GLY A 93 18.00 13.29 2.86
C GLY A 93 18.05 13.66 1.38
N ASP A 94 16.90 13.68 0.69
CA ASP A 94 16.79 14.06 -0.73
C ASP A 94 15.37 14.55 -1.05
N ASP A 95 15.22 15.28 -2.16
CA ASP A 95 13.95 15.85 -2.63
C ASP A 95 13.14 14.85 -3.45
N LEU A 96 12.51 13.89 -2.79
CA LEU A 96 11.66 12.86 -3.42
C LEU A 96 10.17 13.10 -3.20
N ALA A 97 9.80 13.69 -2.05
CA ALA A 97 8.41 14.07 -1.81
C ALA A 97 8.07 15.30 -2.66
N SER A 98 7.08 15.15 -3.52
CA SER A 98 6.62 16.23 -4.40
C SER A 98 6.12 17.42 -3.58
N VAL A 99 6.63 18.61 -3.88
CA VAL A 99 6.07 19.88 -3.40
C VAL A 99 4.97 20.31 -4.38
N SER A 100 4.00 19.42 -4.62
CA SER A 100 2.87 19.72 -5.50
C SER A 100 2.03 20.86 -4.94
N VAL A 101 1.73 21.83 -5.79
CA VAL A 101 0.98 23.05 -5.43
C VAL A 101 -0.53 22.87 -5.64
N THR A 102 -0.94 21.82 -6.36
CA THR A 102 -2.36 21.63 -6.72
C THR A 102 -3.00 20.55 -5.84
N PRO A 103 -4.08 20.92 -5.11
CA PRO A 103 -4.76 20.05 -4.15
C PRO A 103 -5.42 18.81 -4.74
N GLU A 104 -5.78 18.90 -6.01
CA GLU A 104 -6.79 18.01 -6.60
C GLU A 104 -6.23 16.69 -7.13
N THR A 105 -4.91 16.56 -7.18
CA THR A 105 -4.23 15.40 -7.81
C THR A 105 -3.25 14.67 -6.92
N ALA A 106 -3.30 14.91 -5.61
CA ALA A 106 -2.35 14.32 -4.69
C ALA A 106 -2.51 12.79 -4.61
N THR A 107 -1.57 12.09 -5.20
CA THR A 107 -1.44 10.62 -5.08
C THR A 107 -0.93 10.27 -3.69
N LEU A 108 -1.48 9.23 -3.09
CA LEU A 108 -0.97 8.70 -1.82
C LEU A 108 0.45 8.19 -2.03
N THR A 109 1.42 8.87 -1.42
CA THR A 109 2.83 8.51 -1.56
C THR A 109 3.36 7.93 -0.26
N LYS A 110 3.97 6.77 -0.34
CA LYS A 110 4.56 6.03 0.77
C LYS A 110 6.07 5.99 0.63
N PHE A 111 6.78 6.22 1.72
CA PHE A 111 8.24 6.15 1.77
C PHE A 111 8.68 5.14 2.83
N ARG A 112 9.61 4.27 2.47
CA ARG A 112 10.20 3.31 3.40
C ARG A 112 11.69 3.09 3.16
N TYR A 113 12.36 2.64 4.19
CA TYR A 113 13.72 2.17 4.02
C TYR A 113 13.77 0.93 3.13
N SER A 114 14.71 0.90 2.20
CA SER A 114 15.04 -0.28 1.40
C SER A 114 16.53 -0.31 1.09
N LYS A 115 17.09 -1.50 0.96
CA LYS A 115 18.51 -1.65 0.54
C LYS A 115 18.74 -1.18 -0.89
N GLU A 116 17.73 -1.31 -1.75
CA GLU A 116 17.75 -0.88 -3.15
C GLU A 116 16.74 0.23 -3.36
N ASN A 117 17.09 1.20 -4.19
CA ASN A 117 16.13 2.25 -4.57
C ASN A 117 15.10 1.68 -5.54
N TYR A 118 13.82 1.84 -5.23
CA TYR A 118 12.73 1.39 -6.10
C TYR A 118 11.52 2.32 -6.04
N VAL A 119 10.68 2.21 -7.04
CA VAL A 119 9.32 2.74 -7.03
C VAL A 119 8.34 1.64 -7.38
N LYS A 120 7.25 1.54 -6.62
CA LYS A 120 6.07 0.73 -6.93
C LYS A 120 4.91 1.65 -7.23
N ILE A 121 4.19 1.36 -8.30
CA ILE A 121 3.09 2.18 -8.78
C ILE A 121 1.85 1.31 -8.86
N LYS A 122 0.82 1.68 -8.15
CA LYS A 122 -0.49 1.04 -8.18
C LYS A 122 -1.48 1.92 -8.89
N PHE A 123 -2.18 1.37 -9.86
CA PHE A 123 -3.14 2.07 -10.68
C PHE A 123 -4.57 1.88 -10.16
N TYR A 124 -5.45 2.82 -10.50
CA TYR A 124 -6.88 2.64 -10.28
C TYR A 124 -7.42 1.54 -11.19
N THR A 125 -8.41 0.79 -10.69
CA THR A 125 -9.24 -0.05 -11.54
C THR A 125 -10.21 0.82 -12.35
N ASN A 126 -10.82 0.24 -13.39
CA ASN A 126 -11.84 0.95 -14.18
C ASN A 126 -13.03 1.40 -13.30
N ASP A 127 -13.46 0.56 -12.36
CA ASP A 127 -14.59 0.88 -11.48
C ASP A 127 -14.25 1.99 -10.49
N GLU A 128 -13.05 1.97 -9.90
CA GLU A 128 -12.58 3.04 -9.00
C GLU A 128 -12.45 4.37 -9.75
N TRP A 129 -11.87 4.34 -10.95
CA TRP A 129 -11.75 5.53 -11.78
C TRP A 129 -13.10 6.11 -12.19
N ASN A 130 -14.03 5.28 -12.60
CA ASN A 130 -15.38 5.72 -12.97
C ASN A 130 -16.08 6.42 -11.80
N LYS A 131 -15.92 5.89 -10.58
CA LYS A 131 -16.46 6.55 -9.36
C LYS A 131 -15.83 7.92 -9.14
N ILE A 132 -14.50 8.03 -9.25
CA ILE A 132 -13.79 9.33 -9.11
C ILE A 132 -14.30 10.31 -10.16
N TRP A 133 -14.40 9.89 -11.42
CA TRP A 133 -14.83 10.72 -12.54
C TRP A 133 -16.26 11.23 -12.38
N GLU A 134 -17.19 10.35 -11.99
CA GLU A 134 -18.58 10.75 -11.74
C GLU A 134 -18.70 11.69 -10.53
N ASN A 135 -17.95 11.47 -9.49
CA ASN A 135 -17.90 12.34 -8.33
C ASN A 135 -17.33 13.73 -8.71
N ALA A 136 -16.26 13.77 -9.47
CA ALA A 136 -15.67 15.02 -9.95
C ALA A 136 -16.66 15.84 -10.78
N LYS A 137 -17.45 15.21 -11.64
CA LYS A 137 -18.52 15.85 -12.40
C LYS A 137 -19.64 16.37 -11.49
N LYS A 138 -20.14 15.55 -10.55
CA LYS A 138 -21.22 15.92 -9.64
C LYS A 138 -20.87 17.10 -8.74
N LYS A 139 -19.60 17.17 -8.32
CA LYS A 139 -19.10 18.24 -7.42
C LYS A 139 -18.51 19.43 -8.16
N GLU A 140 -18.67 19.45 -9.48
CA GLU A 140 -18.17 20.52 -10.35
C GLU A 140 -16.68 20.83 -10.12
N ALA A 141 -15.85 19.79 -10.00
CA ALA A 141 -14.40 19.90 -9.84
C ALA A 141 -13.76 20.47 -11.12
N THR A 142 -14.05 21.75 -11.40
CA THR A 142 -13.75 22.41 -12.69
C THR A 142 -12.26 22.38 -13.02
N GLN A 143 -11.39 22.61 -12.03
CA GLN A 143 -9.94 22.60 -12.23
C GLN A 143 -9.47 21.22 -12.65
N PHE A 144 -9.85 20.15 -11.91
CA PHE A 144 -9.52 18.77 -12.24
C PHE A 144 -9.96 18.39 -13.68
N LEU A 145 -11.19 18.73 -14.05
CA LEU A 145 -11.74 18.40 -15.35
C LEU A 145 -11.07 19.20 -16.49
N THR A 146 -10.66 20.44 -16.23
CA THR A 146 -9.97 21.29 -17.20
C THR A 146 -8.54 20.80 -17.41
N GLU A 147 -7.77 20.64 -16.34
CA GLU A 147 -6.38 20.14 -16.41
C GLU A 147 -6.30 18.75 -17.06
N TYR A 148 -7.23 17.83 -16.73
CA TYR A 148 -7.34 16.53 -17.35
C TYR A 148 -7.44 16.62 -18.88
N LYS A 149 -8.24 17.57 -19.40
CA LYS A 149 -8.40 17.80 -20.84
C LYS A 149 -7.17 18.45 -21.45
N GLU A 150 -6.61 19.47 -20.80
CA GLU A 150 -5.43 20.20 -21.28
C GLU A 150 -4.22 19.31 -21.42
N LEU A 151 -4.00 18.39 -20.46
CA LEU A 151 -2.93 17.41 -20.50
C LEU A 151 -3.21 16.22 -21.45
N ASN A 152 -4.38 16.18 -22.07
CA ASN A 152 -4.81 15.05 -22.92
C ASN A 152 -4.67 13.70 -22.22
N SER A 153 -5.06 13.63 -20.94
CA SER A 153 -4.87 12.43 -20.10
C SER A 153 -5.71 11.26 -20.58
N GLU A 154 -6.84 11.49 -21.27
CA GLU A 154 -7.64 10.43 -21.90
C GLU A 154 -6.81 9.54 -22.83
N SER A 155 -5.77 10.09 -23.49
CA SER A 155 -4.92 9.34 -24.43
C SER A 155 -4.14 8.17 -23.81
N VAL A 156 -3.94 8.17 -22.50
CA VAL A 156 -3.19 7.12 -21.77
C VAL A 156 -4.07 6.27 -20.85
N LYS A 157 -5.32 6.61 -20.71
CA LYS A 157 -6.27 6.01 -19.78
C LYS A 157 -6.38 4.48 -19.94
N GLU A 158 -6.69 4.01 -21.14
CA GLU A 158 -6.83 2.57 -21.44
C GLU A 158 -5.54 1.79 -21.19
N SER A 159 -4.41 2.47 -21.37
CA SER A 159 -3.10 1.85 -21.18
C SER A 159 -2.68 1.74 -19.71
N LEU A 160 -3.34 2.42 -18.78
CA LEU A 160 -2.94 2.52 -17.37
C LEU A 160 -3.99 1.93 -16.42
N LEU A 161 -5.29 2.12 -16.68
CA LEU A 161 -6.34 1.60 -15.80
C LEU A 161 -6.33 0.08 -15.75
N GLY A 162 -6.51 -0.46 -14.55
CA GLY A 162 -6.57 -1.90 -14.31
C GLY A 162 -5.24 -2.63 -14.53
N LYS A 163 -4.14 -1.93 -14.77
CA LYS A 163 -2.82 -2.56 -14.80
C LYS A 163 -2.44 -3.13 -13.45
N GLU A 164 -1.70 -4.22 -13.49
CA GLU A 164 -1.01 -4.76 -12.32
C GLU A 164 0.00 -3.75 -11.77
N GLU A 165 0.29 -3.87 -10.49
CA GLU A 165 1.31 -3.06 -9.83
C GLU A 165 2.65 -3.16 -10.56
N GLN A 166 3.28 -2.03 -10.82
CA GLN A 166 4.58 -1.96 -11.48
C GLN A 166 5.66 -1.64 -10.48
N GLU A 167 6.72 -2.44 -10.44
CA GLU A 167 7.93 -2.16 -9.66
C GLU A 167 9.10 -1.89 -10.61
N LYS A 168 9.85 -0.82 -10.33
CA LYS A 168 11.09 -0.49 -11.01
C LYS A 168 12.18 -0.19 -10.00
N LYS A 169 13.38 -0.73 -10.23
CA LYS A 169 14.57 -0.52 -9.40
C LYS A 169 15.55 0.43 -10.09
N PHE A 170 16.26 1.20 -9.28
CA PHE A 170 17.18 2.25 -9.74
C PHE A 170 18.53 2.15 -9.02
N LEU A 171 19.60 2.37 -9.76
CA LEU A 171 20.95 2.38 -9.19
C LEU A 171 21.25 3.66 -8.41
N ASN A 172 20.67 4.77 -8.84
CA ASN A 172 20.89 6.08 -8.20
C ASN A 172 19.55 6.81 -7.96
N ILE A 173 19.59 7.75 -7.01
CA ILE A 173 18.42 8.49 -6.57
C ILE A 173 17.93 9.50 -7.63
N ALA A 174 18.81 9.99 -8.50
CA ALA A 174 18.44 10.94 -9.53
C ALA A 174 17.55 10.30 -10.62
N GLU A 175 17.79 9.05 -10.96
CA GLU A 175 16.92 8.28 -11.86
C GLU A 175 15.58 7.96 -11.21
N LEU A 176 15.61 7.56 -9.92
CA LEU A 176 14.39 7.35 -9.14
C LEU A 176 13.55 8.62 -9.11
N LYS A 177 14.14 9.78 -8.84
CA LYS A 177 13.45 11.07 -8.80
C LYS A 177 12.71 11.38 -10.09
N LYS A 178 13.37 11.23 -11.24
CA LYS A 178 12.73 11.43 -12.55
C LYS A 178 11.54 10.51 -12.78
N GLU A 179 11.66 9.25 -12.36
CA GLU A 179 10.54 8.32 -12.48
C GLU A 179 9.40 8.70 -11.53
N VAL A 180 9.69 9.08 -10.29
CA VAL A 180 8.67 9.54 -9.33
C VAL A 180 7.96 10.79 -9.85
N GLU A 181 8.69 11.79 -10.34
CA GLU A 181 8.12 13.02 -10.94
C GLU A 181 7.14 12.73 -12.07
N LYS A 182 7.44 11.75 -12.91
CA LYS A 182 6.54 11.31 -13.99
C LYS A 182 5.16 10.90 -13.46
N TRP A 183 5.09 10.29 -12.27
CA TRP A 183 3.87 9.72 -11.72
C TRP A 183 3.18 10.62 -10.69
N THR A 184 3.89 11.60 -10.14
CA THR A 184 3.37 12.50 -9.09
C THR A 184 3.17 13.94 -9.54
N SER A 185 3.82 14.36 -10.63
CA SER A 185 3.72 15.73 -11.11
C SER A 185 2.33 16.03 -11.67
N SER A 186 1.77 17.15 -11.26
CA SER A 186 0.52 17.69 -11.82
C SER A 186 0.63 18.04 -13.32
N GLN A 187 1.84 18.10 -13.87
CA GLN A 187 2.10 18.32 -15.29
C GLN A 187 2.13 17.03 -16.11
N SER A 188 2.03 15.88 -15.44
CA SER A 188 2.03 14.58 -16.09
C SER A 188 0.61 14.10 -16.35
N LYS A 189 0.34 13.65 -17.58
CA LYS A 189 -0.98 13.09 -17.94
C LYS A 189 -1.27 11.74 -17.27
N GLU A 190 -0.22 11.04 -16.80
CA GLU A 190 -0.30 9.72 -16.20
C GLU A 190 -0.75 9.75 -14.72
N HIS A 191 -0.46 10.85 -13.99
CA HIS A 191 -0.70 10.96 -12.55
C HIS A 191 -2.17 10.77 -12.14
N TYR A 192 -3.10 11.09 -13.03
CA TYR A 192 -4.54 10.91 -12.78
C TYR A 192 -4.92 9.45 -12.49
N PHE A 193 -4.22 8.50 -13.08
CA PHE A 193 -4.55 7.08 -13.02
C PHE A 193 -3.79 6.33 -11.93
N VAL A 194 -2.92 7.03 -11.21
CA VAL A 194 -2.12 6.47 -10.12
C VAL A 194 -2.87 6.56 -8.80
N LYS A 195 -3.13 5.40 -8.20
CA LYS A 195 -3.81 5.28 -6.90
C LYS A 195 -2.84 5.48 -5.74
N GLU A 196 -1.68 4.85 -5.82
CA GLU A 196 -0.68 4.83 -4.78
C GLU A 196 0.71 4.68 -5.37
N ILE A 197 1.70 5.34 -4.77
CA ILE A 197 3.12 5.16 -5.06
C ILE A 197 3.83 4.77 -3.78
N GLU A 198 4.62 3.71 -3.83
CA GLU A 198 5.55 3.35 -2.76
C GLU A 198 6.99 3.54 -3.25
N ILE A 199 7.78 4.27 -2.48
CA ILE A 199 9.16 4.62 -2.78
C ILE A 199 10.05 4.01 -1.71
N GLY A 200 10.93 3.10 -2.12
CA GLY A 200 11.95 2.53 -1.27
C GLY A 200 13.28 3.23 -1.50
N VAL A 201 13.92 3.70 -0.43
CA VAL A 201 15.22 4.38 -0.52
C VAL A 201 16.17 3.92 0.58
N ASN A 202 17.44 3.82 0.25
CA ASN A 202 18.48 3.40 1.19
C ASN A 202 19.00 4.54 2.09
N THR A 203 18.64 5.77 1.78
CA THR A 203 19.01 6.97 2.56
C THR A 203 18.04 7.25 3.71
N LEU A 204 16.83 6.70 3.69
CA LEU A 204 15.84 6.92 4.74
C LEU A 204 16.26 6.25 6.05
N ASN A 205 16.61 7.06 7.05
CA ASN A 205 17.06 6.58 8.34
C ASN A 205 15.91 6.22 9.28
N LEU A 206 15.11 5.23 8.89
CA LEU A 206 14.00 4.70 9.69
C LEU A 206 14.07 3.16 9.73
N PRO A 207 13.51 2.53 10.78
CA PRO A 207 13.38 1.07 10.81
C PRO A 207 12.63 0.56 9.56
N PRO A 208 13.01 -0.60 9.01
CA PRO A 208 12.36 -1.17 7.81
C PRO A 208 10.85 -1.39 7.95
N GLN A 209 10.38 -1.55 9.19
CA GLN A 209 8.97 -1.71 9.52
C GLN A 209 8.16 -0.40 9.44
N VAL A 210 8.85 0.75 9.40
CA VAL A 210 8.20 2.06 9.36
C VAL A 210 8.01 2.50 7.93
N CYS A 211 6.79 2.92 7.61
CA CYS A 211 6.40 3.51 6.34
C CYS A 211 5.87 4.93 6.61
N LEU A 212 6.52 5.94 6.05
CA LEU A 212 5.99 7.30 6.05
C LEU A 212 4.94 7.42 4.95
N VAL A 213 3.82 8.01 5.28
CA VAL A 213 2.73 8.23 4.32
C VAL A 213 2.53 9.74 4.17
N ASP A 214 2.87 10.26 2.97
CA ASP A 214 2.52 11.63 2.61
C ASP A 214 1.04 11.65 2.20
N THR A 215 0.26 12.31 3.04
CA THR A 215 -1.17 12.43 2.77
C THR A 215 -1.43 13.76 2.04
N PRO A 216 -2.41 13.79 1.13
CA PRO A 216 -2.93 15.05 0.62
C PRO A 216 -3.23 16.02 1.75
N GLY A 217 -3.05 17.33 1.53
CA GLY A 217 -3.38 18.33 2.53
C GLY A 217 -4.84 18.23 2.98
N LEU A 218 -5.15 18.63 4.22
CA LEU A 218 -6.52 18.51 4.78
C LEU A 218 -7.59 19.25 3.93
N ASN A 219 -7.16 20.23 3.13
CA ASN A 219 -8.03 20.92 2.17
C ASN A 219 -7.91 20.35 0.74
N ASP A 220 -7.03 19.33 0.54
CA ASP A 220 -6.83 18.64 -0.73
C ASP A 220 -7.69 17.39 -0.84
N ILE A 221 -8.33 16.97 0.26
CA ILE A 221 -9.31 15.90 0.24
C ILE A 221 -10.52 16.48 -0.50
N VAL A 222 -10.37 16.49 -1.81
CA VAL A 222 -11.51 16.75 -2.65
C VAL A 222 -12.41 15.57 -2.42
N ASP A 223 -13.57 15.87 -1.83
CA ASP A 223 -14.60 14.91 -1.45
C ASP A 223 -15.01 13.89 -2.55
N TYR A 224 -14.50 14.02 -3.78
CA TYR A 224 -14.82 13.08 -4.85
C TYR A 224 -14.00 11.78 -4.82
N ARG A 225 -12.93 11.71 -3.98
CA ARG A 225 -12.12 10.48 -3.78
C ARG A 225 -12.56 9.65 -2.56
N SER A 226 -13.43 10.20 -1.71
CA SER A 226 -13.99 9.51 -0.53
C SER A 226 -15.25 8.71 -0.82
#